data_1c8bbcdfa0ad8a5c8934ddf10cf4078b
#
_entry.id   1c8bbcdfa0ad8a5c8934ddf10cf4078b
#
_cell.length_a   1.000
_cell.length_b   1.000
_cell.length_c   1.000
_cell.angle_alpha   90.00
_cell.angle_beta   90.00
_cell.angle_gamma   90.00
#
_symmetry.space_group_name_H-M   'P 1'
#
loop_
_entity.id
_entity.type
_entity.pdbx_description
1 polymer ?
#
loop_
_entity_poly.entity_id
_entity_poly.type
_entity_poly.pdbx_seq_one_letter_code
_entity_poly.pdbx_strand_id
1 'polypeptide(L)'
;MLYLALMSGDSAPIYDDKAHVRGNLDLTNAEWQRAAEPGADPDGEYVEIAFVEHTDGVTYTAMRNSKHPDGTILVFTPSEWDAFVQGVRAGEFDEPW
;
A
#
# COMPACT_ATOMS: atom_id res chain seq x y z
N MET A 1 2.76 15.11 -12.45
CA MET A 1 3.26 14.71 -12.14
C MET A 1 4.07 14.17 -11.68
N LEU A 2 3.80 14.14 -12.04
CA LEU A 2 4.48 13.64 -11.60
C LEU A 2 5.19 13.21 -12.05
N TYR A 3 4.97 13.22 -12.65
CA TYR A 3 5.61 12.78 -13.01
C TYR A 3 6.51 12.66 -13.33
N LEU A 4 6.59 12.97 -13.75
CA LEU A 4 7.45 12.91 -13.97
C LEU A 4 8.40 12.45 -14.04
N ALA A 5 8.31 12.28 -14.22
CA ALA A 5 9.12 11.86 -14.13
C ALA A 5 9.64 11.37 -14.34
N LEU A 6 9.15 11.29 -14.72
CA LEU A 6 9.59 10.83 -14.83
C LEU A 6 10.25 10.62 -15.45
N MET A 7 10.16 10.92 -15.91
CA MET A 7 10.59 10.75 -16.45
C MET A 7 11.56 10.56 -16.83
N SER A 8 11.84 10.75 -17.10
CA SER A 8 12.75 10.52 -17.40
C SER A 8 13.48 9.76 -17.22
N GLY A 9 13.23 9.24 -17.30
CA GLY A 9 13.88 8.26 -17.07
C GLY A 9 15.20 8.16 -17.08
N ASP A 10 15.23 8.60 -17.16
CA ASP A 10 16.33 8.40 -17.27
C ASP A 10 17.21 8.11 -16.52
N SER A 11 17.39 8.07 -16.54
CA SER A 11 18.42 7.27 -16.04
C SER A 11 19.06 7.79 -14.83
N ALA A 12 18.54 8.82 -14.29
CA ALA A 12 18.89 9.20 -12.94
C ALA A 12 18.42 8.10 -12.01
N PRO A 13 19.18 7.77 -10.97
CA PRO A 13 18.71 6.76 -10.02
C PRO A 13 17.36 7.14 -9.49
N ILE A 14 16.46 6.20 -9.51
CA ILE A 14 15.15 6.42 -8.89
C ILE A 14 15.36 6.37 -7.40
N TYR A 15 15.02 7.47 -6.74
CA TYR A 15 15.08 7.51 -5.32
C TYR A 15 13.87 6.77 -4.75
N ASP A 16 14.12 5.76 -3.94
CA ASP A 16 13.05 4.93 -3.41
C ASP A 16 13.30 4.73 -1.92
N ASP A 17 12.53 5.46 -1.10
CA ASP A 17 12.67 5.45 0.35
C ASP A 17 12.41 4.10 0.97
N LYS A 18 11.79 3.19 0.24
CA LYS A 18 11.39 1.90 0.76
C LYS A 18 12.07 0.73 0.04
N ALA A 19 13.14 1.01 -0.71
CA ALA A 19 13.86 -0.04 -1.41
C ALA A 19 14.36 -1.10 -0.43
N HIS A 20 14.78 -0.70 0.76
CA HIS A 20 15.27 -1.61 1.79
C HIS A 20 14.16 -2.43 2.44
N VAL A 21 12.90 -2.10 2.18
CA VAL A 21 11.75 -2.78 2.79
C VAL A 21 11.10 -3.74 1.80
N ARG A 22 11.15 -3.42 0.51
CA ARG A 22 10.51 -4.24 -0.51
C ARG A 22 11.04 -5.66 -0.44
N GLY A 23 10.13 -6.62 -0.31
CA GLY A 23 10.49 -8.01 -0.23
C GLY A 23 11.12 -8.42 1.09
N ASN A 24 11.34 -7.47 2.02
CA ASN A 24 11.98 -7.74 3.29
C ASN A 24 11.09 -7.50 4.49
N LEU A 25 9.90 -6.97 4.28
CA LEU A 25 8.98 -6.72 5.39
C LEU A 25 8.46 -8.07 5.90
N ASP A 26 8.57 -8.28 7.20
CA ASP A 26 8.13 -9.54 7.80
C ASP A 26 6.62 -9.49 8.02
N LEU A 27 5.90 -10.25 7.23
CA LEU A 27 4.44 -10.30 7.29
C LEU A 27 3.92 -11.50 8.05
N THR A 28 4.81 -12.26 8.70
CA THR A 28 4.44 -13.52 9.38
C THR A 28 3.35 -13.30 10.41
N ASN A 29 3.44 -12.20 11.18
CA ASN A 29 2.47 -11.90 12.24
C ASN A 29 1.59 -10.71 11.88
N ALA A 30 1.47 -10.39 10.61
CA ALA A 30 0.67 -9.25 10.18
C ALA A 30 -0.80 -9.49 10.52
N GLU A 31 -1.44 -8.46 11.05
CA GLU A 31 -2.86 -8.50 11.35
C GLU A 31 -3.60 -7.79 10.24
N TRP A 32 -4.17 -8.58 9.35
CA TRP A 32 -4.83 -8.06 8.16
C TRP A 32 -6.24 -7.59 8.47
N GLN A 33 -6.55 -6.37 8.05
CA GLN A 33 -7.86 -5.77 8.21
C GLN A 33 -8.49 -5.67 6.83
N ARG A 34 -9.73 -6.12 6.73
CA ARG A 34 -10.46 -6.12 5.45
C ARG A 34 -11.25 -4.83 5.31
N ALA A 35 -11.09 -4.17 4.17
CA ALA A 35 -11.88 -2.97 3.84
C ALA A 35 -13.23 -3.43 3.29
N ALA A 36 -14.18 -3.67 4.19
CA ALA A 36 -15.51 -4.16 3.82
C ALA A 36 -16.54 -3.55 4.74
N GLU A 37 -17.73 -3.33 4.21
CA GLU A 37 -18.84 -2.84 5.01
C GLU A 37 -19.45 -3.98 5.83
N PRO A 38 -20.09 -3.65 6.97
CA PRO A 38 -20.82 -4.67 7.73
C PRO A 38 -21.84 -5.37 6.84
N GLY A 39 -21.88 -6.69 6.91
CA GLY A 39 -22.78 -7.48 6.08
C GLY A 39 -22.29 -7.79 4.70
N ALA A 40 -21.06 -7.38 4.36
CA ALA A 40 -20.48 -7.71 3.07
C ALA A 40 -20.29 -9.22 2.92
N ASP A 41 -20.32 -9.69 1.66
CA ASP A 41 -20.16 -11.11 1.36
C ASP A 41 -18.77 -11.58 1.82
N PRO A 42 -18.69 -12.56 2.73
CA PRO A 42 -17.39 -13.04 3.20
C PRO A 42 -16.53 -13.66 2.10
N ASP A 43 -17.16 -14.08 1.00
CA ASP A 43 -16.42 -14.65 -0.14
C ASP A 43 -16.13 -13.60 -1.21
N GLY A 44 -16.43 -12.33 -0.97
CA GLY A 44 -16.16 -11.26 -1.91
C GLY A 44 -14.68 -10.96 -2.03
N GLU A 45 -14.35 -10.10 -2.99
CA GLU A 45 -12.99 -9.65 -3.22
C GLU A 45 -12.81 -8.28 -2.58
N TYR A 46 -11.84 -8.17 -1.68
CA TYR A 46 -11.63 -6.94 -0.92
C TYR A 46 -10.15 -6.60 -0.84
N VAL A 47 -9.90 -5.32 -0.56
CA VAL A 47 -8.57 -4.88 -0.18
C VAL A 47 -8.36 -5.21 1.29
N GLU A 48 -7.20 -5.77 1.61
CA GLU A 48 -6.80 -5.99 3.00
C GLU A 48 -5.52 -5.21 3.28
N ILE A 49 -5.45 -4.60 4.46
CA ILE A 49 -4.26 -3.85 4.87
C ILE A 49 -3.76 -4.34 6.22
N ALA A 50 -2.47 -4.18 6.44
CA ALA A 50 -1.85 -4.45 7.73
C ALA A 50 -0.79 -3.39 8.01
N PHE A 51 -0.69 -2.97 9.26
CA PHE A 51 0.35 -2.05 9.69
C PHE A 51 1.46 -2.87 10.33
N VAL A 52 2.65 -2.79 9.78
CA VAL A 52 3.75 -3.68 10.16
C VAL A 52 5.00 -2.86 10.45
N GLU A 53 5.53 -3.00 11.67
CA GLU A 53 6.77 -2.33 12.02
C GLU A 53 7.96 -3.11 11.44
N HIS A 54 8.85 -2.39 10.76
CA HIS A 54 10.06 -2.98 10.21
C HIS A 54 11.23 -2.78 11.17
N THR A 55 12.32 -3.47 10.91
CA THR A 55 13.52 -3.40 11.76
C THR A 55 14.15 -2.02 11.81
N ASP A 56 13.78 -1.13 10.88
CA ASP A 56 14.23 0.27 10.91
C ASP A 56 13.42 1.13 11.90
N GLY A 57 12.45 0.53 12.60
CA GLY A 57 11.61 1.25 13.56
C GLY A 57 10.45 2.00 12.93
N VAL A 58 10.27 1.88 11.62
CA VAL A 58 9.20 2.55 10.90
C VAL A 58 8.06 1.58 10.68
N THR A 59 6.81 2.06 10.84
CA THR A 59 5.62 1.25 10.58
C THR A 59 5.18 1.49 9.14
N TYR A 60 5.17 0.43 8.35
CA TYR A 60 4.74 0.46 6.96
C TYR A 60 3.33 -0.10 6.84
N THR A 61 2.62 0.30 5.79
CA THR A 61 1.31 -0.27 5.50
C THR A 61 1.46 -1.22 4.33
N ALA A 62 1.05 -2.47 4.55
CA ALA A 62 1.02 -3.49 3.50
C ALA A 62 -0.42 -3.61 3.00
N MET A 63 -0.58 -3.81 1.69
CA MET A 63 -1.90 -3.92 1.07
C MET A 63 -1.90 -5.11 0.12
N ARG A 64 -2.97 -5.88 0.17
CA ARG A 64 -3.11 -7.06 -0.71
C ARG A 64 -4.56 -7.26 -1.11
N ASN A 65 -4.76 -8.11 -2.11
CA ASN A 65 -6.09 -8.55 -2.52
C ASN A 65 -6.48 -9.78 -1.70
N SER A 66 -7.65 -9.77 -1.10
CA SER A 66 -8.11 -10.86 -0.24
C SER A 66 -8.21 -12.19 -0.99
N LYS A 67 -8.46 -12.16 -2.30
CA LYS A 67 -8.56 -13.37 -3.13
C LYS A 67 -7.20 -13.94 -3.49
N HIS A 68 -6.14 -13.14 -3.36
CA HIS A 68 -4.79 -13.55 -3.74
C HIS A 68 -3.81 -13.14 -2.65
N PRO A 69 -3.96 -13.73 -1.44
CA PRO A 69 -3.14 -13.29 -0.29
C PRO A 69 -1.65 -13.55 -0.50
N ASP A 70 -1.31 -14.51 -1.38
CA ASP A 70 0.08 -14.81 -1.71
C ASP A 70 0.55 -14.08 -2.98
N GLY A 71 -0.29 -13.20 -3.52
CA GLY A 71 0.05 -12.43 -4.71
C GLY A 71 0.86 -11.20 -4.38
N THR A 72 0.78 -10.22 -5.25
CA THR A 72 1.51 -8.96 -5.07
C THR A 72 1.06 -8.26 -3.80
N ILE A 73 2.04 -7.83 -3.03
CA ILE A 73 1.79 -7.02 -1.83
C ILE A 73 2.41 -5.66 -2.05
N LEU A 74 1.60 -4.62 -1.92
CA LEU A 74 2.06 -3.24 -2.02
C LEU A 74 2.47 -2.77 -0.64
N VAL A 75 3.53 -1.99 -0.57
CA VAL A 75 4.05 -1.47 0.69
C VAL A 75 4.09 0.05 0.61
N PHE A 76 3.56 0.71 1.63
CA PHE A 76 3.47 2.16 1.70
C PHE A 76 4.28 2.66 2.89
N THR A 77 5.06 3.72 2.68
CA THR A 77 5.66 4.46 3.79
C THR A 77 4.58 5.21 4.56
N PRO A 78 4.85 5.66 5.80
CA PRO A 78 3.86 6.46 6.52
C PRO A 78 3.37 7.67 5.75
N SER A 79 4.26 8.39 5.06
CA SER A 79 3.86 9.57 4.32
C SER A 79 3.02 9.21 3.09
N GLU A 80 3.36 8.12 2.41
CA GLU A 80 2.57 7.65 1.28
C GLU A 80 1.17 7.23 1.72
N TRP A 81 1.10 6.51 2.84
CA TRP A 81 -0.18 6.07 3.37
C TRP A 81 -1.05 7.24 3.78
N ASP A 82 -0.46 8.23 4.45
CA ASP A 82 -1.18 9.43 4.85
C ASP A 82 -1.73 10.17 3.65
N ALA A 83 -0.92 10.34 2.60
CA ALA A 83 -1.36 11.00 1.38
C ALA A 83 -2.52 10.24 0.72
N PHE A 84 -2.42 8.90 0.68
CA PHE A 84 -3.49 8.08 0.12
C PHE A 84 -4.80 8.25 0.90
N VAL A 85 -4.73 8.18 2.22
CA VAL A 85 -5.92 8.31 3.06
C VAL A 85 -6.56 9.68 2.89
N GLN A 86 -5.74 10.73 2.79
CA GLN A 86 -6.28 12.07 2.58
C GLN A 86 -6.94 12.20 1.22
N GLY A 87 -6.37 11.57 0.18
CA GLY A 87 -7.00 11.55 -1.13
C GLY A 87 -8.35 10.85 -1.10
N VAL A 88 -8.44 9.74 -0.38
CA VAL A 88 -9.70 9.02 -0.22
C VAL A 88 -10.73 9.90 0.47
N ARG A 89 -10.33 10.58 1.55
CA ARG A 89 -11.25 11.45 2.31
C ARG A 89 -11.72 12.64 1.48
N ALA A 90 -10.88 13.11 0.57
CA ALA A 90 -11.23 14.22 -0.31
C ALA A 90 -12.06 13.79 -1.51
N GLY A 91 -12.31 12.48 -1.67
CA GLY A 91 -13.10 11.97 -2.78
C GLY A 91 -12.34 11.91 -4.10
N GLU A 92 -11.01 12.04 -4.07
CA GLU A 92 -10.22 12.08 -5.29
C GLU A 92 -10.21 10.76 -6.05
N PHE A 93 -10.51 9.66 -5.37
CA PHE A 93 -10.51 8.34 -5.97
C PHE A 93 -11.92 7.78 -6.15
N ASP A 94 -12.96 8.61 -5.97
CA ASP A 94 -14.33 8.14 -6.11
C ASP A 94 -14.65 7.76 -7.54
N GLU A 95 -13.98 8.39 -8.50
CA GLU A 95 -14.14 8.11 -9.91
C GLU A 95 -12.77 7.89 -10.53
N PRO A 96 -12.65 6.95 -11.46
CA PRO A 96 -11.33 6.63 -12.03
C PRO A 96 -10.73 7.76 -12.86
N TRP A 97 -11.54 8.67 -13.37
CA TRP A 97 -11.10 9.80 -14.20
C TRP A 97 -12.14 10.92 -14.25
#